data_e4f675ab20ccb22f7be48e80e99bed93
#
_entry.id   e4f675ab20ccb22f7be48e80e99bed93
#
_cell.length_a   1.000
_cell.length_b   1.000
_cell.length_c   1.000
_cell.angle_alpha   90.00
_cell.angle_beta   90.00
_cell.angle_gamma   90.00
#
_symmetry.space_group_name_H-M   'P 1'
#
loop_
_entity.id
_entity.type
_entity.pdbx_description
1 polymer ?
#
loop_
_entity_poly.entity_id
_entity_poly.type
_entity_poly.pdbx_seq_one_letter_code
_entity_poly.pdbx_strand_id
1 'polypeptide(L)'
;MTLRVMLKEHVKITPGISGGKPHIAGHRIRVMDIVLWHNKLGWSPDEIVSQFPQLTLADVYAALAYYWDHRKEIEIEIRRAEEVEEKASFRHPSKLREKLEAKRSEILSGRAYPKRRC
;
A
#
# COMPACT_ATOMS: atom_id res chain seq x y z
N MET A 1 -26.63 -15.31 -10.47
CA MET A 1 -26.03 -14.55 -11.40
C MET A 1 -26.02 -13.04 -11.16
N THR A 2 -26.97 -12.52 -10.56
CA THR A 2 -27.02 -11.08 -10.43
C THR A 2 -26.48 -10.54 -9.13
N LEU A 3 -26.10 -11.43 -8.21
CA LEU A 3 -25.64 -10.97 -6.91
C LEU A 3 -24.42 -10.10 -6.95
N ARG A 4 -23.52 -10.36 -7.89
CA ARG A 4 -22.29 -9.58 -7.94
C ARG A 4 -22.50 -8.14 -8.33
N VAL A 5 -23.66 -7.80 -8.91
CA VAL A 5 -23.91 -6.40 -9.22
C VAL A 5 -24.13 -5.57 -7.99
N MET A 6 -24.33 -6.21 -6.86
CA MET A 6 -24.48 -5.51 -5.59
C MET A 6 -23.14 -5.04 -5.03
N LEU A 7 -22.04 -5.58 -5.54
CA LEU A 7 -20.72 -5.27 -5.03
C LEU A 7 -20.00 -4.33 -5.96
N LYS A 8 -19.43 -3.29 -5.38
CA LYS A 8 -18.62 -2.36 -6.12
C LYS A 8 -17.25 -2.97 -6.35
N GLU A 9 -16.72 -2.74 -7.54
CA GLU A 9 -15.39 -3.23 -7.85
C GLU A 9 -14.37 -2.23 -7.33
N HIS A 10 -13.65 -2.61 -6.28
CA HIS A 10 -12.69 -1.72 -5.63
C HIS A 10 -11.27 -1.85 -6.15
N VAL A 11 -10.92 -3.00 -6.71
CA VAL A 11 -9.58 -3.26 -7.22
C VAL A 11 -9.65 -3.46 -8.71
N LYS A 12 -8.78 -2.74 -9.44
CA LYS A 12 -8.73 -2.82 -10.90
C LYS A 12 -7.31 -2.96 -11.37
N ILE A 13 -7.16 -3.51 -12.56
CA ILE A 13 -5.87 -3.55 -13.25
C ILE A 13 -6.07 -2.79 -14.55
N THR A 14 -5.42 -1.64 -14.66
CA THR A 14 -5.60 -0.76 -15.82
C THR A 14 -4.24 -0.50 -16.46
N PRO A 15 -4.05 -0.86 -17.73
CA PRO A 15 -2.78 -0.57 -18.40
C PRO A 15 -2.50 0.93 -18.35
N GLY A 16 -1.26 1.27 -18.06
CA GLY A 16 -0.85 2.66 -18.00
C GLY A 16 -1.09 3.34 -16.67
N ILE A 17 -1.79 2.70 -15.75
CA ILE A 17 -1.99 3.22 -14.41
C ILE A 17 -1.24 2.32 -13.44
N SER A 18 -0.39 2.92 -12.61
CA SER A 18 0.41 2.18 -11.62
C SER A 18 1.21 1.05 -12.24
N GLY A 19 1.63 1.24 -13.50
CA GLY A 19 2.41 0.23 -14.19
C GLY A 19 1.64 -1.02 -14.53
N GLY A 20 0.31 -0.94 -14.60
CA GLY A 20 -0.52 -2.11 -14.88
C GLY A 20 -0.71 -3.02 -13.71
N LYS A 21 -0.31 -2.57 -12.51
CA LYS A 21 -0.47 -3.38 -11.31
C LYS A 21 -1.83 -3.18 -10.68
N PRO A 22 -2.30 -4.13 -9.87
CA PRO A 22 -3.59 -3.96 -9.19
C PRO A 22 -3.59 -2.68 -8.36
N HIS A 23 -4.61 -1.89 -8.53
CA HIS A 23 -4.73 -0.61 -7.83
C HIS A 23 -6.18 -0.40 -7.41
N ILE A 24 -6.37 0.57 -6.52
CA ILE A 24 -7.71 0.91 -6.07
C ILE A 24 -8.42 1.66 -7.19
N ALA A 25 -9.66 1.29 -7.47
CA ALA A 25 -10.45 1.92 -8.51
C ALA A 25 -10.53 3.42 -8.29
N GLY A 26 -10.19 4.17 -9.32
CA GLY A 26 -10.21 5.63 -9.25
C GLY A 26 -8.99 6.26 -8.63
N HIS A 27 -8.02 5.47 -8.21
CA HIS A 27 -6.82 5.98 -7.55
C HIS A 27 -5.59 5.29 -8.09
N ARG A 28 -4.43 5.90 -7.87
CA ARG A 28 -3.16 5.29 -8.25
C ARG A 28 -2.53 4.50 -7.11
N ILE A 29 -3.22 4.42 -5.99
CA ILE A 29 -2.73 3.65 -4.85
C ILE A 29 -2.88 2.17 -5.19
N ARG A 30 -1.78 1.45 -5.11
CA ARG A 30 -1.73 0.03 -5.48
C ARG A 30 -2.09 -0.85 -4.30
N VAL A 31 -2.57 -2.05 -4.62
CA VAL A 31 -2.83 -3.04 -3.57
C VAL A 31 -1.56 -3.27 -2.76
N MET A 32 -0.40 -3.37 -3.42
CA MET A 32 0.85 -3.59 -2.70
C MET A 32 1.18 -2.47 -1.72
N ASP A 33 0.79 -1.24 -2.04
CA ASP A 33 1.01 -0.12 -1.12
C ASP A 33 0.23 -0.33 0.17
N ILE A 34 -1.03 -0.71 0.04
CA ILE A 34 -1.87 -0.95 1.21
C ILE A 34 -1.34 -2.12 2.03
N VAL A 35 -0.88 -3.17 1.36
CA VAL A 35 -0.31 -4.33 2.03
C VAL A 35 0.94 -3.94 2.81
N LEU A 36 1.78 -3.09 2.22
CA LEU A 36 3.00 -2.63 2.90
C LEU A 36 2.66 -1.81 4.12
N TRP A 37 1.70 -0.90 4.01
CA TRP A 37 1.31 -0.08 5.15
C TRP A 37 0.74 -0.94 6.27
N HIS A 38 -0.04 -1.93 5.92
CA HIS A 38 -0.66 -2.79 6.91
C HIS A 38 0.35 -3.76 7.54
N ASN A 39 1.14 -4.44 6.72
CA ASN A 39 2.02 -5.51 7.20
C ASN A 39 3.34 -4.98 7.75
N LYS A 40 3.92 -3.99 7.10
CA LYS A 40 5.24 -3.50 7.49
C LYS A 40 5.17 -2.36 8.50
N LEU A 41 4.22 -1.46 8.33
CA LEU A 41 4.08 -0.34 9.24
C LEU A 41 3.10 -0.62 10.38
N GLY A 42 2.33 -1.69 10.26
CA GLY A 42 1.38 -2.05 11.30
C GLY A 42 0.15 -1.17 11.35
N TRP A 43 -0.14 -0.47 10.27
CA TRP A 43 -1.32 0.39 10.24
C TRP A 43 -2.59 -0.45 10.10
N SER A 44 -3.58 -0.12 10.92
CA SER A 44 -4.90 -0.73 10.77
C SER A 44 -5.60 -0.11 9.56
N PRO A 45 -6.66 -0.76 9.06
CA PRO A 45 -7.43 -0.13 7.97
C PRO A 45 -7.91 1.26 8.32
N ASP A 46 -8.31 1.50 9.56
CA ASP A 46 -8.74 2.83 9.99
C ASP A 46 -7.60 3.84 9.89
N GLU A 47 -6.41 3.43 10.26
CA GLU A 47 -5.26 4.31 10.18
C GLU A 47 -4.89 4.63 8.75
N ILE A 48 -5.02 3.64 7.86
CA ILE A 48 -4.74 3.87 6.44
C ILE A 48 -5.69 4.90 5.88
N VAL A 49 -6.98 4.79 6.18
CA VAL A 49 -7.97 5.75 5.72
C VAL A 49 -7.71 7.13 6.33
N SER A 50 -7.27 7.16 7.56
CA SER A 50 -6.91 8.42 8.21
C SER A 50 -5.79 9.14 7.49
N GLN A 51 -4.80 8.39 7.01
CA GLN A 51 -3.68 8.96 6.28
C GLN A 51 -4.03 9.29 4.83
N PHE A 52 -4.95 8.56 4.25
CA PHE A 52 -5.35 8.72 2.85
C PHE A 52 -6.87 8.85 2.78
N PRO A 53 -7.41 10.02 3.12
CA PRO A 53 -8.87 10.19 3.23
C PRO A 53 -9.64 9.93 1.95
N GLN A 54 -8.97 9.91 0.81
CA GLN A 54 -9.63 9.61 -0.46
C GLN A 54 -10.01 8.13 -0.55
N LEU A 55 -9.44 7.28 0.30
CA LEU A 55 -9.80 5.86 0.34
C LEU A 55 -10.92 5.63 1.33
N THR A 56 -11.73 4.61 1.05
CA THR A 56 -12.75 4.16 2.00
C THR A 56 -12.27 2.90 2.69
N LEU A 57 -12.91 2.57 3.80
CA LEU A 57 -12.59 1.31 4.48
C LEU A 57 -12.85 0.13 3.55
N ALA A 58 -13.91 0.21 2.74
CA ALA A 58 -14.20 -0.86 1.79
C ALA A 58 -13.06 -1.03 0.80
N ASP A 59 -12.45 0.07 0.35
CA ASP A 59 -11.30 0.00 -0.54
C ASP A 59 -10.15 -0.74 0.12
N VAL A 60 -9.87 -0.43 1.37
CA VAL A 60 -8.74 -1.03 2.09
C VAL A 60 -9.00 -2.53 2.32
N TYR A 61 -10.19 -2.88 2.77
CA TYR A 61 -10.51 -4.28 2.99
C TYR A 61 -10.50 -5.07 1.69
N ALA A 62 -10.98 -4.47 0.61
CA ALA A 62 -10.96 -5.13 -0.69
C ALA A 62 -9.52 -5.38 -1.15
N ALA A 63 -8.63 -4.41 -0.91
CA ALA A 63 -7.23 -4.59 -1.26
C ALA A 63 -6.59 -5.71 -0.46
N LEU A 64 -6.89 -5.78 0.81
CA LEU A 64 -6.35 -6.86 1.65
C LEU A 64 -6.90 -8.21 1.23
N ALA A 65 -8.19 -8.27 0.87
CA ALA A 65 -8.77 -9.51 0.36
C ALA A 65 -8.11 -9.94 -0.94
N TYR A 66 -7.89 -8.97 -1.83
CA TYR A 66 -7.21 -9.25 -3.08
C TYR A 66 -5.81 -9.79 -2.82
N TYR A 67 -5.10 -9.21 -1.87
CA TYR A 67 -3.78 -9.68 -1.51
C TYR A 67 -3.79 -11.14 -1.09
N TRP A 68 -4.73 -11.52 -0.24
CA TRP A 68 -4.79 -12.91 0.21
C TRP A 68 -5.15 -13.87 -0.90
N ASP A 69 -5.96 -13.41 -1.87
CA ASP A 69 -6.27 -14.24 -3.03
C ASP A 69 -5.12 -14.34 -4.03
N HIS A 70 -4.25 -13.33 -4.06
CA HIS A 70 -3.13 -13.25 -5.00
C HIS A 70 -1.82 -13.05 -4.28
N ARG A 71 -1.67 -13.73 -3.18
CA ARG A 71 -0.56 -13.48 -2.27
C ARG A 71 0.80 -13.58 -2.91
N LYS A 72 1.03 -14.65 -3.69
CA LYS A 72 2.34 -14.85 -4.29
C LYS A 72 2.70 -13.75 -5.27
N GLU A 73 1.72 -13.33 -6.06
CA GLU A 73 1.94 -12.29 -7.05
C GLU A 73 2.26 -10.96 -6.40
N ILE A 74 1.50 -10.61 -5.37
CA ILE A 74 1.74 -9.35 -4.67
C ILE A 74 3.07 -9.37 -3.94
N GLU A 75 3.44 -10.48 -3.33
CA GLU A 75 4.72 -10.57 -2.64
C GLU A 75 5.89 -10.47 -3.60
N ILE A 76 5.73 -10.98 -4.81
CA ILE A 76 6.75 -10.81 -5.84
C ILE A 76 6.87 -9.35 -6.22
N GLU A 77 5.75 -8.66 -6.38
CA GLU A 77 5.77 -7.23 -6.70
C GLU A 77 6.48 -6.43 -5.60
N ILE A 78 6.17 -6.74 -4.37
CA ILE A 78 6.79 -6.06 -3.23
C ILE A 78 8.30 -6.29 -3.22
N ARG A 79 8.70 -7.53 -3.44
CA ARG A 79 10.12 -7.85 -3.45
C ARG A 79 10.85 -7.12 -4.57
N ARG A 80 10.24 -7.05 -5.75
CA ARG A 80 10.84 -6.33 -6.87
C ARG A 80 10.96 -4.84 -6.58
N ALA A 81 9.96 -4.28 -5.93
CA ALA A 81 10.00 -2.88 -5.56
C ALA A 81 11.10 -2.61 -4.54
N GLU A 82 11.26 -3.52 -3.58
CA GLU A 82 12.32 -3.40 -2.59
C GLU A 82 13.69 -3.49 -3.22
N GLU A 83 13.86 -4.36 -4.21
CA GLU A 83 15.11 -4.47 -4.94
C GLU A 83 15.45 -3.19 -5.68
N VAL A 84 14.47 -2.59 -6.32
CA VAL A 84 14.69 -1.33 -7.02
C VAL A 84 15.09 -0.23 -6.04
N GLU A 85 14.41 -0.17 -4.90
CA GLU A 85 14.72 0.79 -3.87
C GLU A 85 16.13 0.60 -3.32
N GLU A 86 16.50 -0.65 -3.10
CA GLU A 86 17.83 -0.98 -2.63
C GLU A 86 18.91 -0.56 -3.62
N LYS A 87 18.68 -0.80 -4.90
CA LYS A 87 19.62 -0.37 -5.93
C LYS A 87 19.72 1.13 -6.01
N ALA A 88 18.61 1.83 -5.90
CA ALA A 88 18.60 3.27 -5.89
C ALA A 88 19.34 3.82 -4.68
N SER A 89 19.12 3.19 -3.52
CA SER A 89 19.82 3.57 -2.30
C SER A 89 21.32 3.35 -2.43
N PHE A 90 21.71 2.29 -3.11
CA PHE A 90 23.12 2.02 -3.36
C PHE A 90 23.75 3.09 -4.24
N ARG A 91 23.01 3.58 -5.24
CA ARG A 91 23.50 4.62 -6.13
C ARG A 91 23.67 5.96 -5.45
N HIS A 92 22.74 6.30 -4.58
CA HIS A 92 22.74 7.59 -3.89
C HIS A 92 22.56 7.34 -2.40
N PRO A 93 23.51 6.65 -1.78
CA PRO A 93 23.30 6.13 -0.43
C PRO A 93 23.06 7.19 0.62
N SER A 94 23.79 8.30 0.58
CA SER A 94 23.64 9.27 1.65
C SER A 94 22.27 9.95 1.61
N LYS A 95 21.88 10.45 0.44
CA LYS A 95 20.61 11.18 0.33
C LYS A 95 19.42 10.32 0.60
N LEU A 96 19.35 9.17 -0.08
CA LEU A 96 18.17 8.33 0.02
C LEU A 96 18.09 7.70 1.39
N ARG A 97 19.21 7.29 1.93
CA ARG A 97 19.24 6.70 3.25
C ARG A 97 18.76 7.68 4.30
N GLU A 98 19.20 8.92 4.23
CA GLU A 98 18.75 9.93 5.15
C GLU A 98 17.24 10.12 5.10
N LYS A 99 16.70 10.18 3.89
CA LYS A 99 15.26 10.32 3.71
C LYS A 99 14.50 9.15 4.30
N LEU A 100 14.96 7.95 4.02
CA LEU A 100 14.29 6.76 4.50
C LEU A 100 14.35 6.63 6.00
N GLU A 101 15.50 6.97 6.58
CA GLU A 101 15.66 6.90 8.02
C GLU A 101 14.83 7.95 8.72
N ALA A 102 14.78 9.15 8.16
CA ALA A 102 13.95 10.21 8.73
C ALA A 102 12.48 9.81 8.73
N LYS A 103 12.01 9.28 7.61
CA LYS A 103 10.62 8.85 7.51
C LYS A 103 10.33 7.69 8.45
N ARG A 104 11.25 6.75 8.53
CA ARG A 104 11.09 5.62 9.42
C ARG A 104 11.02 6.07 10.87
N SER A 105 11.87 7.03 11.23
CA SER A 105 11.87 7.56 12.57
C SER A 105 10.55 8.24 12.91
N GLU A 106 10.00 9.01 11.98
CA GLU A 106 8.70 9.63 12.17
C GLU A 106 7.62 8.60 12.43
N ILE A 107 7.61 7.56 11.62
CA ILE A 107 6.61 6.51 11.74
C ILE A 107 6.73 5.80 13.07
N LEU A 108 7.95 5.45 13.45
CA LEU A 108 8.17 4.71 14.68
C LEU A 108 7.88 5.54 15.92
N SER A 109 8.06 6.85 15.82
CA SER A 109 7.77 7.73 16.96
C SER A 109 6.29 8.06 17.07
N GLY A 110 5.50 7.69 16.06
CA GLY A 110 4.07 7.94 16.08
C GLY A 110 3.68 9.33 15.63
N ARG A 111 4.61 10.08 15.08
CA ARG A 111 4.31 11.44 14.62
C ARG A 111 3.63 11.48 13.28
N ALA A 112 3.92 10.52 12.44
CA ALA A 112 3.39 10.49 11.09
C ALA A 112 1.94 10.07 11.05
N TYR A 113 1.43 9.48 12.11
CA TYR A 113 0.05 9.06 12.18
C TYR A 113 -0.42 9.05 13.62
N PRO A 114 -1.74 9.12 13.83
CA PRO A 114 -2.26 9.12 15.19
C PRO A 114 -1.92 7.84 15.92
N LYS A 115 -1.80 7.96 17.22
CA LYS A 115 -1.57 6.79 18.02
C LYS A 115 -2.70 5.81 17.87
N ARG A 116 -2.33 4.55 17.82
CA ARG A 116 -3.33 3.51 17.72
C ARG A 116 -4.17 3.44 18.97
N ARG A 117 -5.45 3.28 18.78
CA ARG A 117 -6.35 3.07 19.88
C ARG A 117 -6.71 1.64 19.96
N CYS A 118 -6.68 1.10 21.08
CA CYS A 118 -7.05 -0.31 21.21
C CYS A 118 -8.49 -0.46 21.46
#